data_5ef48cf2ef62ff02bd9b06083dd9e23e
#
_entry.id   5ef48cf2ef62ff02bd9b06083dd9e23e
#
_cell.length_a   1.000
_cell.length_b   1.000
_cell.length_c   1.000
_cell.angle_alpha   90.00
_cell.angle_beta   90.00
_cell.angle_gamma   90.00
#
_symmetry.space_group_name_H-M   'P 1'
#
loop_
_entity.id
_entity.type
_entity.pdbx_description
1 polymer ?
#
loop_
_entity_poly.entity_id
_entity_poly.type
_entity_poly.pdbx_seq_one_letter_code
_entity_poly.pdbx_strand_id
1 'polypeptide(L)'
;MESIFKSIILGIVQGVTEFLPISSTAHLRIIPALCGWDDPGTAFSAVIQLGTMFAVIIYFWKDLNKTYGALLSDLFVRDGKKTLLTTRESKTAFWILLGTIPICIFGLLFKEQIEKGMVRNLNIISFYLIFFGLLLFIGELIAKQSRSVNKINILDVILLGLAQSFALIPGVSRSGVTILAGLLLGFKRAEAARFSFLLSVPAILLSGLLELNTLFHAMKIGTENVIWRDLFVGILCAFVAGYFSIHFLLKYLQKKKTSVFVVYRVLLGVFIIYLSYKGVIH
;
A
#
# COMPACT_ATOMS: atom_id res chain seq x y z
N MET A 1 -2.41 -26.16 -13.99
CA MET A 1 -1.32 -25.29 -14.52
C MET A 1 -1.79 -23.86 -14.74
N GLU A 2 -3.00 -23.65 -15.24
CA GLU A 2 -3.55 -22.31 -15.51
C GLU A 2 -3.65 -21.42 -14.27
N SER A 3 -4.08 -21.97 -13.12
CA SER A 3 -4.21 -21.19 -11.87
C SER A 3 -2.86 -20.72 -11.32
N ILE A 4 -1.80 -21.53 -11.41
CA ILE A 4 -0.44 -21.11 -11.01
C ILE A 4 0.04 -19.96 -11.90
N PHE A 5 -0.17 -20.03 -13.21
CA PHE A 5 0.23 -18.97 -14.14
C PHE A 5 -0.45 -17.64 -13.81
N LYS A 6 -1.77 -17.68 -13.52
CA LYS A 6 -2.52 -16.49 -13.07
C LYS A 6 -1.92 -15.94 -11.77
N SER A 7 -1.62 -16.79 -10.81
CA SER A 7 -1.03 -16.38 -9.51
C SER A 7 0.37 -15.77 -9.67
N ILE A 8 1.22 -16.29 -10.56
CA ILE A 8 2.52 -15.69 -10.88
C ILE A 8 2.34 -14.27 -11.43
N ILE A 9 1.48 -14.11 -12.44
CA ILE A 9 1.24 -12.81 -13.06
C ILE A 9 0.67 -11.82 -12.05
N LEU A 10 -0.38 -12.21 -11.30
CA LEU A 10 -1.00 -11.33 -10.32
C LEU A 10 -0.05 -11.01 -9.16
N GLY A 11 0.80 -11.95 -8.74
CA GLY A 11 1.84 -11.70 -7.75
C GLY A 11 2.87 -10.69 -8.23
N ILE A 12 3.37 -10.82 -9.47
CA ILE A 12 4.30 -9.85 -10.07
C ILE A 12 3.63 -8.47 -10.18
N VAL A 13 2.40 -8.42 -10.67
CA VAL A 13 1.61 -7.19 -10.79
C VAL A 13 1.45 -6.54 -9.43
N GLN A 14 1.06 -7.30 -8.40
CA GLN A 14 0.95 -6.80 -7.04
C GLN A 14 2.28 -6.21 -6.55
N GLY A 15 3.38 -6.96 -6.70
CA GLY A 15 4.71 -6.51 -6.26
C GLY A 15 5.16 -5.22 -6.95
N VAL A 16 4.97 -5.12 -8.26
CA VAL A 16 5.33 -3.92 -9.02
C VAL A 16 4.46 -2.72 -8.64
N THR A 17 3.15 -2.90 -8.56
CA THR A 17 2.20 -1.78 -8.47
C THR A 17 1.88 -1.33 -7.05
N GLU A 18 2.25 -2.10 -6.01
CA GLU A 18 2.01 -1.76 -4.62
C GLU A 18 2.81 -0.54 -4.16
N PHE A 19 4.08 -0.47 -4.56
CA PHE A 19 4.98 0.60 -4.15
C PHE A 19 4.98 1.78 -5.11
N LEU A 20 4.84 1.50 -6.41
CA LEU A 20 4.65 2.56 -7.39
C LEU A 20 3.32 3.28 -7.12
N PRO A 21 3.27 4.61 -7.21
CA PRO A 21 2.04 5.35 -6.91
C PRO A 21 1.00 5.25 -8.05
N ILE A 22 0.66 4.01 -8.48
CA ILE A 22 -0.19 3.71 -9.65
C ILE A 22 -1.40 2.83 -9.36
N SER A 23 -1.59 2.41 -8.09
CA SER A 23 -2.71 1.60 -7.59
C SER A 23 -2.69 0.12 -7.98
N SER A 24 -2.25 -0.74 -7.05
CA SER A 24 -2.29 -2.20 -7.20
C SER A 24 -3.72 -2.72 -7.39
N THR A 25 -4.70 -2.17 -6.67
CA THR A 25 -6.12 -2.53 -6.80
C THR A 25 -6.63 -2.36 -8.23
N ALA A 26 -6.25 -1.26 -8.91
CA ALA A 26 -6.65 -1.03 -10.29
C ALA A 26 -6.10 -2.11 -11.22
N HIS A 27 -4.83 -2.49 -11.04
CA HIS A 27 -4.18 -3.49 -11.90
C HIS A 27 -4.67 -4.91 -11.63
N LEU A 28 -4.89 -5.28 -10.36
CA LEU A 28 -5.43 -6.59 -9.99
C LEU A 28 -6.89 -6.77 -10.40
N ARG A 29 -7.59 -5.70 -10.76
CA ARG A 29 -8.94 -5.76 -11.29
C ARG A 29 -8.98 -5.72 -12.82
N ILE A 30 -8.17 -4.85 -13.44
CA ILE A 30 -8.22 -4.67 -14.89
C ILE A 30 -7.53 -5.81 -15.67
N ILE A 31 -6.42 -6.37 -15.15
CA ILE A 31 -5.70 -7.43 -15.84
C ILE A 31 -6.54 -8.71 -15.99
N PRO A 32 -7.19 -9.24 -14.93
CA PRO A 32 -8.13 -10.35 -15.09
C PRO A 32 -9.24 -10.03 -16.09
N ALA A 33 -9.86 -8.85 -16.01
CA ALA A 33 -10.93 -8.45 -16.91
C ALA A 33 -10.49 -8.42 -18.39
N LEU A 34 -9.27 -7.94 -18.67
CA LEU A 34 -8.70 -7.92 -20.02
C LEU A 34 -8.33 -9.32 -20.55
N CYS A 35 -7.93 -10.22 -19.67
CA CYS A 35 -7.54 -11.59 -20.02
C CYS A 35 -8.72 -12.56 -20.05
N GLY A 36 -9.94 -12.11 -19.74
CA GLY A 36 -11.12 -12.99 -19.61
C GLY A 36 -10.99 -13.96 -18.42
N TRP A 37 -10.23 -13.59 -17.37
CA TRP A 37 -10.10 -14.37 -16.17
C TRP A 37 -11.16 -13.94 -15.14
N ASP A 38 -11.58 -14.89 -14.32
CA ASP A 38 -12.40 -14.56 -13.15
C ASP A 38 -11.66 -13.60 -12.23
N ASP A 39 -12.41 -12.73 -11.59
CA ASP A 39 -11.86 -11.83 -10.59
C ASP A 39 -11.35 -12.63 -9.37
N PRO A 40 -10.07 -12.52 -8.99
CA PRO A 40 -9.52 -13.27 -7.86
C PRO A 40 -10.10 -12.87 -6.49
N GLY A 41 -10.90 -11.80 -6.44
CA GLY A 41 -11.51 -11.33 -5.21
C GLY A 41 -10.62 -10.46 -4.32
N THR A 42 -11.25 -9.87 -3.30
CA THR A 42 -10.56 -9.00 -2.32
C THR A 42 -9.63 -9.81 -1.43
N ALA A 43 -10.06 -10.98 -1.00
CA ALA A 43 -9.32 -11.84 -0.09
C ALA A 43 -7.99 -12.31 -0.72
N PHE A 44 -8.00 -12.84 -1.96
CA PHE A 44 -6.77 -13.18 -2.68
C PHE A 44 -5.84 -11.97 -2.80
N SER A 45 -6.40 -10.82 -3.22
CA SER A 45 -5.63 -9.59 -3.41
C SER A 45 -4.96 -9.11 -2.11
N ALA A 46 -5.67 -9.19 -0.98
CA ALA A 46 -5.13 -8.80 0.32
C ALA A 46 -4.07 -9.78 0.84
N VAL A 47 -4.24 -11.08 0.60
CA VAL A 47 -3.27 -12.09 1.03
C VAL A 47 -1.98 -12.00 0.25
N ILE A 48 -1.99 -11.78 -1.07
CA ILE A 48 -0.75 -11.60 -1.84
C ILE A 48 -0.01 -10.30 -1.48
N GLN A 49 -0.68 -9.31 -0.87
CA GLN A 49 -0.02 -8.12 -0.29
C GLN A 49 0.95 -8.48 0.85
N LEU A 50 0.77 -9.62 1.55
CA LEU A 50 1.75 -10.09 2.53
C LEU A 50 3.13 -10.28 1.90
N GLY A 51 3.19 -10.69 0.63
CA GLY A 51 4.45 -10.75 -0.12
C GLY A 51 5.13 -9.39 -0.20
N THR A 52 4.40 -8.34 -0.55
CA THR A 52 4.95 -6.97 -0.58
C THR A 52 5.31 -6.45 0.81
N MET A 53 4.57 -6.82 1.85
CA MET A 53 4.96 -6.52 3.24
C MET A 53 6.31 -7.15 3.59
N PHE A 54 6.52 -8.44 3.28
CA PHE A 54 7.81 -9.09 3.49
C PHE A 54 8.92 -8.40 2.69
N ALA A 55 8.63 -7.90 1.48
CA ALA A 55 9.60 -7.11 0.71
C ALA A 55 10.03 -5.84 1.45
N VAL A 56 9.09 -5.09 2.05
CA VAL A 56 9.43 -3.92 2.89
C VAL A 56 10.25 -4.33 4.11
N ILE A 57 9.83 -5.37 4.83
CA ILE A 57 10.52 -5.83 6.03
C ILE A 57 11.97 -6.22 5.71
N ILE A 58 12.18 -7.00 4.65
CA ILE A 58 13.53 -7.43 4.25
C ILE A 58 14.36 -6.26 3.73
N TYR A 59 13.78 -5.38 2.89
CA TYR A 59 14.48 -4.23 2.35
C TYR A 59 14.94 -3.26 3.43
N PHE A 60 14.08 -3.00 4.42
CA PHE A 60 14.36 -2.10 5.54
C PHE A 60 14.72 -2.81 6.85
N TRP A 61 15.15 -4.08 6.77
CA TRP A 61 15.41 -4.90 7.96
C TRP A 61 16.27 -4.21 9.01
N LYS A 62 17.39 -3.62 8.59
CA LYS A 62 18.32 -2.92 9.49
C LYS A 62 17.65 -1.70 10.16
N ASP A 63 16.88 -0.95 9.37
CA ASP A 63 16.17 0.23 9.88
C ASP A 63 15.05 -0.16 10.86
N LEU A 64 14.25 -1.15 10.51
CA LEU A 64 13.15 -1.64 11.34
C LEU A 64 13.67 -2.22 12.65
N ASN A 65 14.70 -3.07 12.57
CA ASN A 65 15.29 -3.69 13.77
C ASN A 65 15.85 -2.63 14.71
N LYS A 66 16.59 -1.65 14.19
CA LYS A 66 17.10 -0.52 14.97
C LYS A 66 15.96 0.31 15.59
N THR A 67 14.94 0.60 14.81
CA THR A 67 13.81 1.46 15.17
C THR A 67 12.92 0.81 16.24
N TYR A 68 12.47 -0.42 16.00
CA TYR A 68 11.63 -1.14 16.98
C TYR A 68 12.45 -1.64 18.17
N GLY A 69 13.72 -2.02 17.98
CA GLY A 69 14.61 -2.38 19.08
C GLY A 69 14.83 -1.21 20.06
N ALA A 70 14.99 0.01 19.54
CA ALA A 70 15.08 1.20 20.37
C ALA A 70 13.79 1.48 21.15
N LEU A 71 12.61 1.32 20.49
CA LEU A 71 11.32 1.50 21.16
C LEU A 71 11.12 0.47 22.28
N LEU A 72 11.42 -0.80 22.01
CA LEU A 72 11.33 -1.86 23.02
C LEU A 72 12.31 -1.59 24.18
N SER A 73 13.55 -1.16 23.89
CA SER A 73 14.50 -0.77 24.91
C SER A 73 13.96 0.35 25.81
N ASP A 74 13.37 1.41 25.22
CA ASP A 74 12.77 2.51 25.98
C ASP A 74 11.58 2.05 26.87
N LEU A 75 10.83 1.04 26.41
CA LEU A 75 9.69 0.49 27.16
C LEU A 75 10.11 -0.42 28.33
N PHE A 76 11.24 -1.14 28.19
CA PHE A 76 11.68 -2.16 29.14
C PHE A 76 12.89 -1.74 30.01
N VAL A 77 13.45 -0.53 29.84
CA VAL A 77 14.54 -0.05 30.69
C VAL A 77 14.05 0.16 32.13
N ARG A 78 14.74 -0.53 33.05
CA ARG A 78 14.34 -0.74 34.45
C ARG A 78 14.87 0.31 35.43
N ASP A 79 15.65 1.28 34.97
CA ASP A 79 16.41 2.21 35.85
C ASP A 79 15.63 3.48 36.24
N GLY A 80 14.41 3.36 36.74
CA GLY A 80 13.72 4.41 37.51
C GLY A 80 13.41 5.76 36.80
N LYS A 81 14.10 6.09 35.72
CA LYS A 81 13.83 7.25 34.87
C LYS A 81 13.28 6.78 33.51
N LYS A 82 12.00 6.40 33.48
CA LYS A 82 11.26 6.12 32.25
C LYS A 82 11.14 7.40 31.41
N THR A 83 12.07 7.65 30.52
CA THR A 83 11.93 8.63 29.46
C THR A 83 11.52 7.88 28.19
N LEU A 84 10.22 7.76 27.95
CA LEU A 84 9.68 7.26 26.68
C LEU A 84 10.19 8.13 25.53
N LEU A 85 10.52 7.47 24.40
CA LEU A 85 10.93 8.13 23.17
C LEU A 85 12.21 8.96 23.29
N THR A 86 13.26 8.37 23.90
CA THR A 86 14.55 9.02 24.14
C THR A 86 15.34 9.21 22.85
N THR A 87 15.28 8.22 21.96
CA THR A 87 16.04 8.23 20.71
C THR A 87 15.17 8.62 19.51
N ARG A 88 15.80 9.03 18.43
CA ARG A 88 15.12 9.30 17.16
C ARG A 88 14.49 8.02 16.60
N GLU A 89 15.16 6.91 16.75
CA GLU A 89 14.73 5.60 16.31
C GLU A 89 13.43 5.17 17.02
N SER A 90 13.39 5.29 18.35
CA SER A 90 12.19 4.96 19.12
C SER A 90 11.01 5.88 18.77
N LYS A 91 11.26 7.19 18.55
CA LYS A 91 10.24 8.11 18.04
C LYS A 91 9.71 7.67 16.68
N THR A 92 10.59 7.23 15.76
CA THR A 92 10.16 6.78 14.44
C THR A 92 9.25 5.55 14.50
N ALA A 93 9.56 4.55 15.35
CA ALA A 93 8.68 3.41 15.58
C ALA A 93 7.32 3.84 16.13
N PHE A 94 7.32 4.72 17.13
CA PHE A 94 6.09 5.26 17.70
C PHE A 94 5.26 6.01 16.65
N TRP A 95 5.90 6.81 15.78
CA TRP A 95 5.22 7.53 14.71
C TRP A 95 4.60 6.58 13.66
N ILE A 96 5.26 5.49 13.32
CA ILE A 96 4.71 4.47 12.41
C ILE A 96 3.45 3.83 13.03
N LEU A 97 3.51 3.44 14.30
CA LEU A 97 2.36 2.86 14.99
C LEU A 97 1.20 3.87 15.12
N LEU A 98 1.49 5.09 15.56
CA LEU A 98 0.48 6.14 15.70
C LEU A 98 -0.18 6.50 14.34
N GLY A 99 0.62 6.64 13.29
CA GLY A 99 0.13 6.93 11.95
C GLY A 99 -0.65 5.77 11.29
N THR A 100 -0.58 4.56 11.88
CA THR A 100 -1.41 3.43 11.43
C THR A 100 -2.81 3.46 12.05
N ILE A 101 -3.00 4.12 13.20
CA ILE A 101 -4.29 4.13 13.91
C ILE A 101 -5.45 4.61 13.02
N PRO A 102 -5.36 5.72 12.26
CA PRO A 102 -6.49 6.19 11.46
C PRO A 102 -6.99 5.15 10.46
N ILE A 103 -6.11 4.50 9.70
CA ILE A 103 -6.53 3.49 8.72
C ILE A 103 -7.16 2.26 9.39
N CYS A 104 -6.71 1.89 10.59
CA CYS A 104 -7.34 0.80 11.36
C CYS A 104 -8.76 1.17 11.79
N ILE A 105 -8.96 2.40 12.30
CA ILE A 105 -10.28 2.88 12.70
C ILE A 105 -11.22 2.91 11.49
N PHE A 106 -10.83 3.56 10.41
CA PHE A 106 -11.68 3.65 9.22
C PHE A 106 -11.87 2.29 8.53
N GLY A 107 -10.87 1.41 8.52
CA GLY A 107 -10.98 0.05 7.99
C GLY A 107 -12.03 -0.78 8.74
N LEU A 108 -12.09 -0.65 10.08
CA LEU A 108 -13.10 -1.32 10.89
C LEU A 108 -14.49 -0.70 10.71
N LEU A 109 -14.57 0.62 10.69
CA LEU A 109 -15.84 1.35 10.53
C LEU A 109 -16.50 1.09 9.16
N PHE A 110 -15.71 0.97 8.11
CA PHE A 110 -16.19 0.78 6.74
C PHE A 110 -16.03 -0.66 6.22
N LYS A 111 -15.81 -1.62 7.14
CA LYS A 111 -15.58 -3.04 6.77
C LYS A 111 -16.65 -3.59 5.84
N GLU A 112 -17.93 -3.43 6.20
CA GLU A 112 -19.05 -3.93 5.39
C GLU A 112 -19.11 -3.32 3.99
N GLN A 113 -18.83 -2.01 3.85
CA GLN A 113 -18.82 -1.31 2.57
C GLN A 113 -17.66 -1.81 1.69
N ILE A 114 -16.52 -2.09 2.31
CA ILE A 114 -15.35 -2.65 1.63
C ILE A 114 -15.66 -4.07 1.12
N GLU A 115 -16.30 -4.91 1.92
CA GLU A 115 -16.65 -6.30 1.56
C GLU A 115 -17.78 -6.38 0.53
N LYS A 116 -18.75 -5.45 0.53
CA LYS A 116 -19.93 -5.45 -0.36
C LYS A 116 -19.64 -5.12 -1.84
N GLY A 117 -18.40 -5.17 -2.29
CA GLY A 117 -18.03 -5.11 -3.71
C GLY A 117 -17.87 -3.72 -4.32
N MET A 118 -18.13 -2.61 -3.60
CA MET A 118 -17.84 -1.25 -4.09
C MET A 118 -16.34 -1.08 -4.42
N VAL A 119 -15.49 -1.84 -3.74
CA VAL A 119 -14.03 -1.79 -3.88
C VAL A 119 -13.53 -2.30 -5.24
N ARG A 120 -14.36 -3.05 -5.99
CA ARG A 120 -13.97 -3.65 -7.27
C ARG A 120 -14.71 -3.08 -8.49
N ASN A 121 -15.49 -2.02 -8.30
CA ASN A 121 -16.16 -1.34 -9.40
C ASN A 121 -15.17 -0.54 -10.25
N LEU A 122 -15.06 -0.88 -11.53
CA LEU A 122 -14.09 -0.28 -12.46
C LEU A 122 -14.30 1.22 -12.69
N ASN A 123 -15.53 1.69 -12.66
CA ASN A 123 -15.83 3.14 -12.83
C ASN A 123 -15.37 3.92 -11.60
N ILE A 124 -15.57 3.38 -10.40
CA ILE A 124 -15.09 3.98 -9.15
C ILE A 124 -13.56 3.97 -9.12
N ILE A 125 -12.93 2.84 -9.45
CA ILE A 125 -11.47 2.69 -9.53
C ILE A 125 -10.88 3.71 -10.50
N SER A 126 -11.43 3.83 -11.71
CA SER A 126 -10.91 4.74 -12.75
C SER A 126 -11.05 6.21 -12.35
N PHE A 127 -12.19 6.59 -11.75
CA PHE A 127 -12.40 7.95 -11.26
C PHE A 127 -11.34 8.33 -10.21
N TYR A 128 -11.17 7.52 -9.16
CA TYR A 128 -10.20 7.82 -8.11
C TYR A 128 -8.74 7.67 -8.58
N LEU A 129 -8.48 6.80 -9.56
CA LEU A 129 -7.16 6.68 -10.17
C LEU A 129 -6.75 7.99 -10.84
N ILE A 130 -7.66 8.61 -11.62
CA ILE A 130 -7.45 9.91 -12.28
C ILE A 130 -7.38 11.02 -11.22
N PHE A 131 -8.39 11.12 -10.36
CA PHE A 131 -8.51 12.20 -9.37
C PHE A 131 -7.28 12.31 -8.47
N PHE A 132 -6.88 11.21 -7.82
CA PHE A 132 -5.68 11.21 -6.97
C PHE A 132 -4.39 11.26 -7.77
N GLY A 133 -4.39 10.87 -9.04
CA GLY A 133 -3.29 11.13 -9.97
C GLY A 133 -3.08 12.62 -10.18
N LEU A 134 -4.14 13.37 -10.45
CA LEU A 134 -4.09 14.82 -10.60
C LEU A 134 -3.73 15.53 -9.30
N LEU A 135 -4.23 15.07 -8.14
CA LEU A 135 -3.81 15.60 -6.84
C LEU A 135 -2.32 15.38 -6.59
N LEU A 136 -1.77 14.21 -6.95
CA LEU A 136 -0.34 13.94 -6.85
C LEU A 136 0.47 14.88 -7.75
N PHE A 137 -0.03 15.21 -8.95
CA PHE A 137 0.60 16.18 -9.83
C PHE A 137 0.62 17.58 -9.21
N ILE A 138 -0.53 18.05 -8.70
CA ILE A 138 -0.63 19.35 -8.02
C ILE A 138 0.32 19.39 -6.80
N GLY A 139 0.30 18.33 -5.97
CA GLY A 139 1.20 18.21 -4.83
C GLY A 139 2.67 18.30 -5.23
N GLU A 140 3.06 17.65 -6.34
CA GLU A 140 4.41 17.72 -6.89
C GLU A 140 4.81 19.14 -7.33
N LEU A 141 3.86 19.92 -7.86
CA LEU A 141 4.12 21.29 -8.33
C LEU A 141 4.31 22.30 -7.17
N ILE A 142 3.51 22.17 -6.11
CA ILE A 142 3.48 23.13 -5.00
C ILE A 142 4.42 22.75 -3.85
N ALA A 143 4.90 21.50 -3.80
CA ALA A 143 5.71 21.00 -2.70
C ALA A 143 7.10 21.68 -2.64
N LYS A 144 7.42 22.25 -1.49
CA LYS A 144 8.72 22.91 -1.25
C LYS A 144 9.89 21.92 -1.15
N GLN A 145 9.66 20.67 -0.74
CA GLN A 145 10.63 19.56 -0.63
C GLN A 145 11.94 19.90 0.11
N SER A 146 11.83 20.78 1.10
CA SER A 146 12.96 21.29 1.89
C SER A 146 13.15 20.57 3.23
N ARG A 147 12.11 19.83 3.69
CA ARG A 147 12.13 19.15 4.99
C ARG A 147 12.63 17.73 4.87
N SER A 148 13.47 17.34 5.84
CA SER A 148 13.78 15.93 6.06
C SER A 148 12.73 15.29 6.97
N VAL A 149 12.39 14.03 6.69
CA VAL A 149 11.54 13.17 7.55
C VAL A 149 12.09 13.03 8.97
N ASN A 150 13.39 13.31 9.16
CA ASN A 150 14.01 13.36 10.49
C ASN A 150 13.41 14.43 11.41
N LYS A 151 12.74 15.43 10.85
CA LYS A 151 12.05 16.52 11.55
C LYS A 151 10.52 16.30 11.58
N ILE A 152 10.09 15.06 11.43
CA ILE A 152 8.66 14.70 11.52
C ILE A 152 8.15 14.98 12.94
N ASN A 153 6.95 15.52 13.03
CA ASN A 153 6.26 15.81 14.28
C ASN A 153 4.89 15.09 14.34
N ILE A 154 4.19 15.23 15.46
CA ILE A 154 2.90 14.55 15.68
C ILE A 154 1.83 14.96 14.67
N LEU A 155 1.77 16.24 14.29
CA LEU A 155 0.79 16.72 13.31
C LEU A 155 1.06 16.11 11.92
N ASP A 156 2.34 16.04 11.51
CA ASP A 156 2.73 15.37 10.26
C ASP A 156 2.26 13.92 10.26
N VAL A 157 2.44 13.20 11.37
CA VAL A 157 2.07 11.78 11.51
C VAL A 157 0.56 11.59 11.43
N ILE A 158 -0.21 12.45 12.11
CA ILE A 158 -1.69 12.41 12.04
C ILE A 158 -2.14 12.64 10.60
N LEU A 159 -1.60 13.65 9.92
CA LEU A 159 -1.97 13.96 8.54
C LEU A 159 -1.56 12.83 7.56
N LEU A 160 -0.39 12.23 7.74
CA LEU A 160 0.03 11.05 6.95
C LEU A 160 -0.85 9.83 7.23
N GLY A 161 -1.24 9.61 8.47
CA GLY A 161 -2.14 8.52 8.86
C GLY A 161 -3.56 8.71 8.31
N LEU A 162 -4.10 9.93 8.37
CA LEU A 162 -5.38 10.27 7.75
C LEU A 162 -5.31 10.12 6.23
N ALA A 163 -4.23 10.59 5.60
CA ALA A 163 -4.00 10.38 4.17
C ALA A 163 -3.94 8.89 3.83
N GLN A 164 -3.28 8.06 4.66
CA GLN A 164 -3.24 6.61 4.46
C GLN A 164 -4.64 5.99 4.47
N SER A 165 -5.58 6.52 5.24
CA SER A 165 -6.95 5.99 5.30
C SER A 165 -7.71 6.12 3.97
N PHE A 166 -7.36 7.08 3.11
CA PHE A 166 -7.90 7.14 1.75
C PHE A 166 -7.52 5.92 0.89
N ALA A 167 -6.51 5.15 1.29
CA ALA A 167 -6.16 3.90 0.60
C ALA A 167 -7.25 2.82 0.67
N LEU A 168 -8.22 2.94 1.57
CA LEU A 168 -9.41 2.09 1.63
C LEU A 168 -10.33 2.32 0.42
N ILE A 169 -10.21 3.47 -0.25
CA ILE A 169 -10.96 3.77 -1.47
C ILE A 169 -10.20 3.16 -2.66
N PRO A 170 -10.87 2.33 -3.49
CA PRO A 170 -10.25 1.67 -4.63
C PRO A 170 -9.77 2.70 -5.67
N GLY A 171 -8.59 2.45 -6.25
CA GLY A 171 -7.99 3.37 -7.23
C GLY A 171 -7.11 4.47 -6.65
N VAL A 172 -7.23 4.80 -5.36
CA VAL A 172 -6.48 5.89 -4.72
C VAL A 172 -4.96 5.65 -4.74
N SER A 173 -4.49 4.44 -4.53
CA SER A 173 -3.09 4.07 -4.30
C SER A 173 -2.57 4.55 -2.93
N ARG A 174 -2.33 3.60 -2.03
CA ARG A 174 -1.80 3.90 -0.69
C ARG A 174 -0.46 4.63 -0.77
N SER A 175 0.50 4.11 -1.53
CA SER A 175 1.78 4.77 -1.75
C SER A 175 1.59 6.16 -2.38
N GLY A 176 0.67 6.29 -3.34
CA GLY A 176 0.37 7.58 -4.00
C GLY A 176 -0.11 8.63 -3.02
N VAL A 177 -1.11 8.33 -2.20
CA VAL A 177 -1.70 9.31 -1.28
C VAL A 177 -0.79 9.65 -0.10
N THR A 178 -0.01 8.70 0.41
CA THR A 178 0.93 8.98 1.50
C THR A 178 2.18 9.72 1.01
N ILE A 179 2.66 9.45 -0.21
CA ILE A 179 3.71 10.26 -0.85
C ILE A 179 3.20 11.67 -1.09
N LEU A 180 1.99 11.85 -1.64
CA LEU A 180 1.34 13.15 -1.82
C LEU A 180 1.30 13.93 -0.50
N ALA A 181 0.80 13.33 0.57
CA ALA A 181 0.75 13.96 1.88
C ALA A 181 2.16 14.37 2.37
N GLY A 182 3.14 13.49 2.22
CA GLY A 182 4.54 13.80 2.56
C GLY A 182 5.10 14.97 1.75
N LEU A 183 4.79 15.06 0.45
CA LEU A 183 5.18 16.19 -0.40
C LEU A 183 4.54 17.50 0.06
N LEU A 184 3.23 17.49 0.35
CA LEU A 184 2.50 18.66 0.85
C LEU A 184 3.03 19.15 2.21
N LEU A 185 3.49 18.22 3.06
CA LEU A 185 4.18 18.53 4.33
C LEU A 185 5.62 19.04 4.11
N GLY A 186 6.08 19.12 2.86
CA GLY A 186 7.37 19.65 2.47
C GLY A 186 8.53 18.65 2.54
N PHE A 187 8.27 17.34 2.73
CA PHE A 187 9.31 16.32 2.72
C PHE A 187 9.92 16.11 1.32
N LYS A 188 11.19 15.71 1.29
CA LYS A 188 11.84 15.27 0.05
C LYS A 188 11.19 14.01 -0.49
N ARG A 189 11.05 13.88 -1.82
CA ARG A 189 10.33 12.77 -2.50
C ARG A 189 10.73 11.39 -2.00
N ALA A 190 12.04 11.09 -2.03
CA ALA A 190 12.54 9.78 -1.61
C ALA A 190 12.32 9.50 -0.12
N GLU A 191 12.37 10.54 0.74
CA GLU A 191 12.10 10.41 2.16
C GLU A 191 10.60 10.21 2.45
N ALA A 192 9.72 10.91 1.71
CA ALA A 192 8.28 10.70 1.76
C ALA A 192 7.90 9.27 1.35
N ALA A 193 8.49 8.77 0.24
CA ALA A 193 8.27 7.38 -0.20
C ALA A 193 8.80 6.36 0.81
N ARG A 194 9.99 6.57 1.37
CA ARG A 194 10.56 5.70 2.40
C ARG A 194 9.66 5.61 3.63
N PHE A 195 9.20 6.75 4.15
CA PHE A 195 8.31 6.78 5.31
C PHE A 195 6.94 6.15 4.98
N SER A 196 6.40 6.41 3.79
CA SER A 196 5.19 5.76 3.28
C SER A 196 5.28 4.23 3.33
N PHE A 197 6.41 3.66 2.91
CA PHE A 197 6.62 2.21 2.92
C PHE A 197 6.72 1.65 4.34
N LEU A 198 7.44 2.32 5.22
CA LEU A 198 7.52 1.90 6.63
C LEU A 198 6.15 1.99 7.33
N LEU A 199 5.40 3.06 7.07
CA LEU A 199 4.05 3.27 7.60
C LEU A 199 3.07 2.19 7.11
N SER A 200 3.31 1.61 5.94
CA SER A 200 2.45 0.58 5.36
C SER A 200 2.55 -0.78 6.07
N VAL A 201 3.67 -1.09 6.71
CA VAL A 201 3.93 -2.43 7.27
C VAL A 201 2.87 -2.87 8.28
N PRO A 202 2.56 -2.10 9.34
CA PRO A 202 1.54 -2.52 10.30
C PRO A 202 0.14 -2.61 9.65
N ALA A 203 -0.18 -1.70 8.72
CA ALA A 203 -1.48 -1.68 8.05
C ALA A 203 -1.70 -2.92 7.17
N ILE A 204 -0.69 -3.31 6.36
CA ILE A 204 -0.78 -4.52 5.51
C ILE A 204 -0.81 -5.78 6.38
N LEU A 205 0.00 -5.81 7.45
CA LEU A 205 0.00 -6.97 8.35
C LEU A 205 -1.40 -7.19 8.93
N LEU A 206 -2.03 -6.15 9.44
CA LEU A 206 -3.37 -6.24 10.03
C LEU A 206 -4.42 -6.64 8.98
N SER A 207 -4.45 -5.99 7.83
CA SER A 207 -5.40 -6.33 6.77
C SER A 207 -5.18 -7.75 6.23
N GLY A 208 -3.94 -8.14 5.97
CA GLY A 208 -3.61 -9.48 5.49
C GLY A 208 -3.97 -10.58 6.48
N LEU A 209 -3.76 -10.37 7.79
CA LEU A 209 -4.16 -11.33 8.82
C LEU A 209 -5.69 -11.44 8.96
N LEU A 210 -6.42 -10.33 8.84
CA LEU A 210 -7.89 -10.34 8.85
C LEU A 210 -8.43 -11.12 7.66
N GLU A 211 -7.91 -10.88 6.45
CA GLU A 211 -8.35 -11.59 5.25
C GLU A 211 -7.95 -13.07 5.24
N LEU A 212 -6.77 -13.42 5.77
CA LEU A 212 -6.42 -14.83 5.99
C LEU A 212 -7.42 -15.53 6.90
N ASN A 213 -7.84 -14.88 7.99
CA ASN A 213 -8.85 -15.43 8.88
C ASN A 213 -10.19 -15.60 8.16
N THR A 214 -10.62 -14.63 7.36
CA THR A 214 -11.83 -14.70 6.53
C THR A 214 -11.76 -15.88 5.56
N LEU A 215 -10.64 -16.08 4.86
CA LEU A 215 -10.41 -17.21 3.97
C LEU A 215 -10.48 -18.56 4.71
N PHE A 216 -9.85 -18.67 5.89
CA PHE A 216 -9.92 -19.89 6.69
C PHE A 216 -11.37 -20.24 7.10
N HIS A 217 -12.17 -19.24 7.46
CA HIS A 217 -13.57 -19.43 7.77
C HIS A 217 -14.37 -19.85 6.53
N ALA A 218 -14.21 -19.18 5.39
CA ALA A 218 -14.88 -19.51 4.14
C ALA A 218 -14.59 -20.95 3.67
N MET A 219 -13.35 -21.39 3.82
CA MET A 219 -12.97 -22.78 3.54
C MET A 219 -13.65 -23.80 4.46
N LYS A 220 -13.75 -23.50 5.78
CA LYS A 220 -14.41 -24.39 6.74
C LYS A 220 -15.88 -24.61 6.43
N ILE A 221 -16.58 -23.61 5.92
CA ILE A 221 -17.99 -23.68 5.54
C ILE A 221 -18.20 -24.10 4.08
N GLY A 222 -17.10 -24.37 3.34
CA GLY A 222 -17.16 -24.90 1.97
C GLY A 222 -17.58 -23.87 0.91
N THR A 223 -17.53 -22.56 1.22
CA THR A 223 -17.91 -21.51 0.29
C THR A 223 -16.79 -21.09 -0.65
N GLU A 224 -15.53 -21.40 -0.32
CA GLU A 224 -14.37 -21.14 -1.18
C GLU A 224 -13.40 -22.31 -1.23
N ASN A 225 -12.91 -22.62 -2.43
CA ASN A 225 -11.84 -23.59 -2.68
C ASN A 225 -10.53 -22.86 -2.93
N VAL A 226 -9.79 -22.57 -1.86
CA VAL A 226 -8.50 -21.90 -1.96
C VAL A 226 -7.39 -22.92 -2.23
N ILE A 227 -6.64 -22.72 -3.30
CA ILE A 227 -5.45 -23.51 -3.60
C ILE A 227 -4.23 -22.84 -2.92
N TRP A 228 -3.83 -23.35 -1.76
CA TRP A 228 -2.70 -22.81 -0.98
C TRP A 228 -1.41 -22.65 -1.77
N ARG A 229 -1.14 -23.60 -2.69
CA ARG A 229 0.01 -23.53 -3.59
C ARG A 229 -0.01 -22.24 -4.42
N ASP A 230 -1.16 -21.85 -4.96
CA ASP A 230 -1.32 -20.70 -5.84
C ASP A 230 -1.17 -19.39 -5.05
N LEU A 231 -1.73 -19.34 -3.83
CA LEU A 231 -1.49 -18.23 -2.91
C LEU A 231 -0.01 -18.08 -2.55
N PHE A 232 0.66 -19.19 -2.21
CA PHE A 232 2.08 -19.16 -1.87
C PHE A 232 2.94 -18.65 -3.03
N VAL A 233 2.66 -19.12 -4.26
CA VAL A 233 3.34 -18.65 -5.47
C VAL A 233 3.07 -17.17 -5.70
N GLY A 234 1.82 -16.71 -5.55
CA GLY A 234 1.47 -15.29 -5.65
C GLY A 234 2.21 -14.41 -4.64
N ILE A 235 2.27 -14.83 -3.37
CA ILE A 235 3.01 -14.17 -2.30
C ILE A 235 4.51 -14.08 -2.63
N LEU A 236 5.11 -15.18 -3.09
CA LEU A 236 6.53 -15.22 -3.43
C LEU A 236 6.86 -14.29 -4.60
N CYS A 237 6.05 -14.32 -5.66
CA CYS A 237 6.20 -13.42 -6.80
C CYS A 237 6.01 -11.94 -6.39
N ALA A 238 5.02 -11.65 -5.55
CA ALA A 238 4.79 -10.30 -5.02
C ALA A 238 5.95 -9.82 -4.13
N PHE A 239 6.54 -10.71 -3.34
CA PHE A 239 7.75 -10.41 -2.55
C PHE A 239 8.93 -10.03 -3.45
N VAL A 240 9.27 -10.88 -4.42
CA VAL A 240 10.43 -10.64 -5.29
C VAL A 240 10.23 -9.36 -6.11
N ALA A 241 9.10 -9.23 -6.79
CA ALA A 241 8.80 -8.04 -7.59
C ALA A 241 8.72 -6.78 -6.72
N GLY A 242 8.16 -6.87 -5.52
CA GLY A 242 8.06 -5.79 -4.56
C GLY A 242 9.42 -5.29 -4.08
N TYR A 243 10.34 -6.19 -3.78
CA TYR A 243 11.70 -5.83 -3.36
C TYR A 243 12.41 -4.96 -4.43
N PHE A 244 12.34 -5.38 -5.68
CA PHE A 244 12.93 -4.60 -6.78
C PHE A 244 12.18 -3.28 -7.03
N SER A 245 10.86 -3.27 -6.88
CA SER A 245 10.05 -2.04 -7.01
C SER A 245 10.39 -0.99 -5.97
N ILE A 246 10.58 -1.38 -4.71
CA ILE A 246 11.04 -0.48 -3.64
C ILE A 246 12.38 0.16 -4.02
N HIS A 247 13.35 -0.68 -4.41
CA HIS A 247 14.68 -0.20 -4.80
C HIS A 247 14.60 0.78 -5.98
N PHE A 248 13.88 0.39 -7.03
CA PHE A 248 13.67 1.23 -8.21
C PHE A 248 13.05 2.57 -7.84
N LEU A 249 11.93 2.58 -7.11
CA LEU A 249 11.23 3.82 -6.82
C LEU A 249 12.05 4.77 -5.94
N LEU A 250 12.69 4.26 -4.89
CA LEU A 250 13.53 5.09 -4.02
C LEU A 250 14.69 5.73 -4.80
N LYS A 251 15.36 4.96 -5.67
CA LYS A 251 16.43 5.47 -6.53
C LYS A 251 15.91 6.48 -7.57
N TYR A 252 14.74 6.20 -8.16
CA TYR A 252 14.09 7.06 -9.14
C TYR A 252 13.73 8.42 -8.52
N LEU A 253 13.08 8.43 -7.36
CA LEU A 253 12.60 9.64 -6.69
C LEU A 253 13.71 10.52 -6.09
N GLN A 254 14.94 10.02 -6.01
CA GLN A 254 16.09 10.88 -5.67
C GLN A 254 16.40 11.92 -6.76
N LYS A 255 16.11 11.60 -8.01
CA LYS A 255 16.49 12.42 -9.18
C LYS A 255 15.32 12.86 -10.03
N LYS A 256 14.20 12.17 -9.99
CA LYS A 256 13.06 12.35 -10.89
C LYS A 256 11.79 12.70 -10.13
N LYS A 257 10.84 13.32 -10.85
CA LYS A 257 9.51 13.69 -10.33
C LYS A 257 8.54 12.51 -10.39
N THR A 258 7.43 12.63 -9.66
CA THR A 258 6.33 11.66 -9.69
C THR A 258 5.47 11.73 -10.96
N SER A 259 5.70 12.71 -11.83
CA SER A 259 4.85 13.02 -13.00
C SER A 259 4.65 11.85 -13.97
N VAL A 260 5.65 10.97 -14.15
CA VAL A 260 5.49 9.79 -15.01
C VAL A 260 4.40 8.86 -14.50
N PHE A 261 4.28 8.69 -13.19
CA PHE A 261 3.24 7.87 -12.57
C PHE A 261 1.87 8.54 -12.68
N VAL A 262 1.82 9.87 -12.63
CA VAL A 262 0.58 10.64 -12.86
C VAL A 262 0.07 10.43 -14.28
N VAL A 263 0.93 10.61 -15.29
CA VAL A 263 0.55 10.39 -16.69
C VAL A 263 0.03 8.97 -16.89
N TYR A 264 0.74 7.98 -16.36
CA TYR A 264 0.32 6.58 -16.41
C TYR A 264 -1.07 6.38 -15.77
N ARG A 265 -1.33 6.93 -14.58
CA ARG A 265 -2.63 6.82 -13.89
C ARG A 265 -3.77 7.40 -14.69
N VAL A 266 -3.55 8.59 -15.26
CA VAL A 266 -4.58 9.27 -16.08
C VAL A 266 -4.88 8.45 -17.34
N LEU A 267 -3.85 7.99 -18.05
CA LEU A 267 -4.02 7.17 -19.25
C LEU A 267 -4.73 5.85 -18.93
N LEU A 268 -4.32 5.16 -17.85
CA LEU A 268 -4.96 3.92 -17.41
C LEU A 268 -6.42 4.15 -17.01
N GLY A 269 -6.70 5.21 -16.24
CA GLY A 269 -8.07 5.54 -15.83
C GLY A 269 -8.98 5.85 -17.04
N VAL A 270 -8.50 6.65 -18.00
CA VAL A 270 -9.23 6.94 -19.25
C VAL A 270 -9.44 5.65 -20.06
N PHE A 271 -8.43 4.80 -20.14
CA PHE A 271 -8.52 3.51 -20.83
C PHE A 271 -9.57 2.58 -20.20
N ILE A 272 -9.61 2.49 -18.86
CA ILE A 272 -10.65 1.70 -18.15
C ILE A 272 -12.05 2.25 -18.45
N ILE A 273 -12.25 3.57 -18.38
CA ILE A 273 -13.54 4.22 -18.70
C ILE A 273 -13.95 3.89 -20.14
N TYR A 274 -13.03 4.00 -21.10
CA TYR A 274 -13.30 3.70 -22.49
C TYR A 274 -13.73 2.24 -22.70
N LEU A 275 -13.04 1.28 -22.09
CA LEU A 275 -13.38 -0.15 -22.20
C LEU A 275 -14.72 -0.48 -21.52
N SER A 276 -14.99 0.13 -20.36
CA SER A 276 -16.29 -0.02 -19.68
C SER A 276 -17.43 0.56 -20.50
N TYR A 277 -17.24 1.73 -21.10
CA TYR A 277 -18.23 2.34 -22.02
C TYR A 277 -18.51 1.47 -23.25
N LYS A 278 -17.50 0.78 -23.77
CA LYS A 278 -17.65 -0.16 -24.90
C LYS A 278 -18.25 -1.51 -24.51
N GLY A 279 -18.50 -1.75 -23.21
CA GLY A 279 -18.98 -3.04 -22.71
C GLY A 279 -17.99 -4.19 -22.85
N VAL A 280 -16.69 -3.88 -22.98
CA VAL A 280 -15.62 -4.90 -23.08
C VAL A 280 -15.28 -5.47 -21.69
N ILE A 281 -15.41 -4.63 -20.65
CA ILE A 281 -15.16 -4.99 -19.25
C ILE A 281 -16.28 -4.48 -18.35
N HIS A 282 -16.55 -5.23 -17.27
CA HIS A 282 -17.62 -4.95 -16.31
C HIS A 282 -17.13 -4.95 -14.86
#